data_6777c7b45d88a70633ddecc882eb7d5d
#
_entry.id   6777c7b45d88a70633ddecc882eb7d5d
#
_cell.length_a   1.000
_cell.length_b   1.000
_cell.length_c   1.000
_cell.angle_alpha   90.00
_cell.angle_beta   90.00
_cell.angle_gamma   90.00
#
_symmetry.space_group_name_H-M   'P 1'
#
loop_
_entity.id
_entity.type
_entity.pdbx_description
1 polymer ?
#
loop_
_entity_poly.entity_id
_entity_poly.type
_entity_poly.pdbx_seq_one_letter_code
_entity_poly.pdbx_strand_id
1 'polypeptide(L)'
;MFMADLIEAEKFWYRLIELLGIDDWYSGYLPTTIRGTLQRSAIEHTTEIDGVHLCFRWRNNRIQVTITIENLGIERANNYLDQILKHRTDLERIIGSQVYKIERAEDGVRSDARIIVKNIARTENWDRDIQLLGKTMNSIKAYLLPKISTMVDLSRCYYYVISISESGGNGPNYKAGITINPEGRLKSHYSKFGNHEKSSNWVLELIEKVEFESGAAAGFFEQRLLKVRSIRYQKIHGLSNELFLENPLEFAREKDWYIP
;
A
#
# COMPACT_ATOMS: atom_id res chain seq x y z
N MET A 1 22.82 8.23 11.88
CA MET A 1 22.11 9.54 11.83
C MET A 1 22.19 10.14 13.21
N PHE A 2 22.81 11.32 13.37
CA PHE A 2 23.06 11.93 14.68
C PHE A 2 21.80 12.65 15.18
N MET A 3 21.65 12.79 16.50
CA MET A 3 20.48 13.42 17.14
C MET A 3 20.19 14.85 16.62
N ALA A 4 21.23 15.61 16.28
CA ALA A 4 21.12 16.93 15.66
C ALA A 4 20.40 16.91 14.31
N ASP A 5 20.67 15.89 13.45
CA ASP A 5 20.03 15.75 12.14
C ASP A 5 18.54 15.45 12.27
N LEU A 6 18.12 14.82 13.38
CA LEU A 6 16.73 14.47 13.64
C LEU A 6 15.89 15.70 14.00
N ILE A 7 16.42 16.55 14.90
CA ILE A 7 15.77 17.79 15.32
C ILE A 7 15.63 18.76 14.13
N GLU A 8 16.61 18.78 13.27
CA GLU A 8 16.61 19.63 12.10
C GLU A 8 15.63 19.15 11.02
N ALA A 9 15.55 17.83 10.81
CA ALA A 9 14.56 17.23 9.90
C ALA A 9 13.13 17.50 10.39
N GLU A 10 12.88 17.39 11.69
CA GLU A 10 11.59 17.70 12.29
C GLU A 10 11.18 19.15 12.07
N LYS A 11 12.07 20.10 12.34
CA LYS A 11 11.82 21.52 12.09
C LYS A 11 11.54 21.81 10.62
N PHE A 12 12.27 21.14 9.72
CA PHE A 12 12.03 21.26 8.29
C PHE A 12 10.64 20.76 7.89
N TRP A 13 10.20 19.63 8.46
CA TRP A 13 8.86 19.08 8.17
C TRP A 13 7.74 20.00 8.63
N TYR A 14 7.83 20.57 9.84
CA TYR A 14 6.87 21.57 10.31
C TYR A 14 6.80 22.77 9.38
N ARG A 15 7.96 23.29 8.97
CA ARG A 15 8.03 24.41 8.04
C ARG A 15 7.47 24.08 6.66
N LEU A 16 7.68 22.86 6.17
CA LEU A 16 7.13 22.39 4.90
C LEU A 16 5.59 22.32 4.96
N ILE A 17 5.04 21.74 6.02
CA ILE A 17 3.60 21.66 6.23
C ILE A 17 2.99 23.08 6.26
N GLU A 18 3.55 23.96 7.07
CA GLU A 18 3.09 25.33 7.20
C GLU A 18 3.10 26.08 5.86
N LEU A 19 4.23 26.06 5.15
CA LEU A 19 4.38 26.82 3.90
C LEU A 19 3.56 26.26 2.75
N LEU A 20 3.31 24.97 2.71
CA LEU A 20 2.56 24.34 1.62
C LEU A 20 1.07 24.18 1.96
N GLY A 21 0.65 24.42 3.21
CA GLY A 21 -0.74 24.25 3.65
C GLY A 21 -1.23 22.82 3.43
N ILE A 22 -0.40 21.83 3.75
CA ILE A 22 -0.67 20.40 3.46
C ILE A 22 -1.06 19.62 4.72
N ASP A 23 -1.73 20.27 5.65
CA ASP A 23 -2.20 19.64 6.89
C ASP A 23 -3.13 18.45 6.62
N ASP A 24 -3.86 18.46 5.52
CA ASP A 24 -4.74 17.41 5.04
C ASP A 24 -4.00 16.19 4.41
N TRP A 25 -2.73 16.35 4.01
CA TRP A 25 -1.91 15.23 3.52
C TRP A 25 -1.53 14.27 4.62
N TYR A 26 -2.00 14.57 5.80
CA TYR A 26 -1.59 13.99 7.03
C TYR A 26 -2.59 12.94 7.50
N SER A 27 -2.35 11.71 7.19
CA SER A 27 -3.03 10.58 7.83
C SER A 27 -2.47 10.28 9.24
N GLY A 28 -2.21 11.34 10.03
CA GLY A 28 -2.00 11.20 11.47
C GLY A 28 -0.60 10.86 11.97
N TYR A 29 0.42 10.89 11.13
CA TYR A 29 1.79 10.60 11.57
C TYR A 29 2.79 11.69 11.17
N LEU A 30 2.90 12.73 12.00
CA LEU A 30 4.13 13.53 12.05
C LEU A 30 5.32 12.60 12.22
N PRO A 31 6.49 12.89 11.59
CA PRO A 31 7.72 12.20 11.94
C PRO A 31 7.97 12.41 13.42
N THR A 32 7.36 11.58 14.26
CA THR A 32 7.53 11.62 15.70
C THR A 32 8.81 10.89 16.05
N THR A 33 9.66 11.54 16.82
CA THR A 33 10.76 10.89 17.52
C THR A 33 10.20 10.00 18.61
N ILE A 34 9.98 8.71 18.34
CA ILE A 34 9.78 7.73 19.41
C ILE A 34 11.15 7.16 19.77
N ARG A 35 11.56 7.33 21.02
CA ARG A 35 12.84 6.86 21.58
C ARG A 35 14.09 7.38 20.85
N GLY A 36 14.07 8.65 20.40
CA GLY A 36 15.24 9.27 19.76
C GLY A 36 15.53 8.80 18.32
N THR A 37 14.63 8.05 17.70
CA THR A 37 14.72 7.66 16.28
C THR A 37 13.57 8.27 15.49
N LEU A 38 13.89 8.90 14.36
CA LEU A 38 12.87 9.38 13.41
C LEU A 38 12.20 8.15 12.79
N GLN A 39 10.95 7.88 13.14
CA GLN A 39 10.25 6.70 12.65
C GLN A 39 9.83 6.82 11.19
N ARG A 40 9.64 8.03 10.66
CA ARG A 40 9.37 8.24 9.24
C ARG A 40 10.16 9.41 8.70
N SER A 41 10.88 9.16 7.62
CA SER A 41 11.58 10.17 6.84
C SER A 41 10.75 10.68 5.67
N ALA A 42 9.42 10.57 5.73
CA ALA A 42 8.53 10.93 4.64
C ALA A 42 7.20 11.52 5.11
N ILE A 43 6.66 12.46 4.33
CA ILE A 43 5.29 12.93 4.37
C ILE A 43 4.62 12.44 3.09
N GLU A 44 3.46 11.80 3.21
CA GLU A 44 2.81 11.06 2.14
C GLU A 44 1.41 11.58 1.88
N HIS A 45 1.08 11.76 0.61
CA HIS A 45 -0.29 11.92 0.13
C HIS A 45 -0.74 10.58 -0.46
N THR A 46 -1.75 9.97 0.14
CA THR A 46 -2.35 8.75 -0.37
C THR A 46 -3.13 9.04 -1.64
N THR A 47 -3.06 8.14 -2.62
CA THR A 47 -3.88 8.20 -3.81
C THR A 47 -5.11 7.30 -3.68
N GLU A 48 -5.98 7.25 -4.70
CA GLU A 48 -7.13 6.35 -4.73
C GLU A 48 -6.72 4.87 -4.85
N ILE A 49 -5.49 4.59 -5.27
CA ILE A 49 -4.94 3.23 -5.29
C ILE A 49 -4.17 3.00 -4.01
N ASP A 50 -4.63 2.06 -3.20
CA ASP A 50 -3.91 1.63 -2.01
C ASP A 50 -2.48 1.20 -2.35
N GLY A 51 -1.52 1.66 -1.56
CA GLY A 51 -0.09 1.41 -1.77
C GLY A 51 0.58 2.33 -2.80
N VAL A 52 -0.13 3.24 -3.49
CA VAL A 52 0.47 4.25 -4.36
C VAL A 52 0.42 5.62 -3.68
N HIS A 53 1.56 6.23 -3.42
CA HIS A 53 1.69 7.47 -2.66
C HIS A 53 2.56 8.49 -3.37
N LEU A 54 2.21 9.77 -3.23
CA LEU A 54 3.07 10.90 -3.55
C LEU A 54 3.76 11.37 -2.27
N CYS A 55 5.08 11.41 -2.23
CA CYS A 55 5.81 11.61 -0.98
C CYS A 55 6.86 12.70 -1.08
N PHE A 56 7.01 13.46 0.01
CA PHE A 56 8.26 14.14 0.34
C PHE A 56 9.08 13.22 1.22
N ARG A 57 10.35 12.97 0.87
CA ARG A 57 11.26 12.12 1.64
C ARG A 57 12.53 12.87 2.02
N TRP A 58 12.97 12.67 3.26
CA TRP A 58 14.26 13.12 3.74
C TRP A 58 15.23 11.94 3.76
N ARG A 59 16.32 12.03 3.04
CA ARG A 59 17.30 10.96 2.98
C ARG A 59 18.71 11.50 2.78
N ASN A 60 19.64 11.15 3.67
CA ASN A 60 21.06 11.51 3.54
C ASN A 60 21.28 13.01 3.24
N ASN A 61 20.71 13.89 4.05
CA ASN A 61 20.78 15.34 3.89
C ASN A 61 20.23 15.87 2.55
N ARG A 62 19.35 15.11 1.92
CA ARG A 62 18.65 15.46 0.69
C ARG A 62 17.15 15.35 0.88
N ILE A 63 16.44 16.16 0.13
CA ILE A 63 14.98 16.12 0.09
C ILE A 63 14.55 15.64 -1.27
N GLN A 64 13.64 14.70 -1.28
CA GLN A 64 13.14 14.08 -2.49
C GLN A 64 11.65 14.29 -2.63
N VAL A 65 11.19 14.48 -3.87
CA VAL A 65 9.81 14.27 -4.28
C VAL A 65 9.75 12.92 -4.97
N THR A 66 8.93 12.02 -4.45
CA THR A 66 8.85 10.64 -4.94
C THR A 66 7.41 10.22 -5.20
N ILE A 67 7.24 9.35 -6.18
CA ILE A 67 6.06 8.49 -6.33
C ILE A 67 6.49 7.14 -5.79
N THR A 68 5.82 6.65 -4.76
CA THR A 68 6.15 5.39 -4.09
C THR A 68 5.01 4.39 -4.27
N ILE A 69 5.36 3.15 -4.54
CA ILE A 69 4.43 2.05 -4.71
C ILE A 69 4.89 0.94 -3.78
N GLU A 70 4.14 0.71 -2.70
CA GLU A 70 4.55 -0.19 -1.61
C GLU A 70 3.41 -1.06 -1.10
N ASN A 71 3.75 -2.11 -0.35
CA ASN A 71 2.79 -3.05 0.26
C ASN A 71 1.93 -3.86 -0.73
N LEU A 72 2.27 -3.88 -2.02
CA LEU A 72 1.52 -4.57 -3.07
C LEU A 72 2.16 -5.89 -3.53
N GLY A 73 3.38 -6.17 -3.07
CA GLY A 73 4.21 -7.23 -3.65
C GLY A 73 4.92 -6.77 -4.93
N ILE A 74 5.95 -7.52 -5.33
CA ILE A 74 6.90 -7.11 -6.38
C ILE A 74 6.22 -6.93 -7.74
N GLU A 75 5.42 -7.90 -8.15
CA GLU A 75 4.77 -7.90 -9.46
C GLU A 75 3.79 -6.74 -9.61
N ARG A 76 2.89 -6.57 -8.64
CA ARG A 76 1.90 -5.47 -8.65
C ARG A 76 2.57 -4.11 -8.56
N ALA A 77 3.58 -3.96 -7.71
CA ALA A 77 4.32 -2.71 -7.58
C ALA A 77 4.98 -2.33 -8.91
N ASN A 78 5.61 -3.28 -9.60
CA ASN A 78 6.22 -3.04 -10.90
C ASN A 78 5.17 -2.79 -12.00
N ASN A 79 4.02 -3.44 -11.95
CA ASN A 79 2.92 -3.20 -12.89
C ASN A 79 2.42 -1.75 -12.82
N TYR A 80 2.14 -1.23 -11.62
CA TYR A 80 1.77 0.18 -11.45
C TYR A 80 2.90 1.12 -11.83
N LEU A 81 4.15 0.77 -11.51
CA LEU A 81 5.31 1.55 -11.94
C LEU A 81 5.34 1.68 -13.48
N ASP A 82 5.16 0.59 -14.21
CA ASP A 82 5.18 0.58 -15.67
C ASP A 82 4.03 1.41 -16.27
N GLN A 83 2.85 1.39 -15.65
CA GLN A 83 1.75 2.26 -16.06
C GLN A 83 2.08 3.74 -15.85
N ILE A 84 2.68 4.11 -14.72
CA ILE A 84 3.12 5.49 -14.45
C ILE A 84 4.21 5.91 -15.44
N LEU A 85 5.14 5.02 -15.76
CA LEU A 85 6.25 5.29 -16.67
C LEU A 85 5.81 5.55 -18.12
N LYS A 86 4.63 5.12 -18.55
CA LYS A 86 4.04 5.52 -19.83
C LYS A 86 3.84 7.03 -19.93
N HIS A 87 3.75 7.71 -18.81
CA HIS A 87 3.59 9.16 -18.70
C HIS A 87 4.90 9.89 -18.40
N ARG A 88 6.05 9.21 -18.44
CA ARG A 88 7.35 9.75 -18.05
C ARG A 88 7.72 11.04 -18.80
N THR A 89 7.60 11.04 -20.13
CA THR A 89 7.94 12.19 -20.96
C THR A 89 7.13 13.44 -20.59
N ASP A 90 5.85 13.26 -20.35
CA ASP A 90 4.99 14.35 -19.91
C ASP A 90 5.33 14.82 -18.50
N LEU A 91 5.62 13.89 -17.59
CA LEU A 91 6.08 14.24 -16.24
C LEU A 91 7.36 15.08 -16.31
N GLU A 92 8.36 14.66 -17.08
CA GLU A 92 9.63 15.36 -17.25
C GLU A 92 9.41 16.77 -17.85
N ARG A 93 8.50 16.92 -18.81
CA ARG A 93 8.11 18.21 -19.38
C ARG A 93 7.48 19.14 -18.34
N ILE A 94 6.56 18.63 -17.52
CA ILE A 94 5.82 19.39 -16.52
C ILE A 94 6.72 19.84 -15.37
N ILE A 95 7.63 18.99 -14.92
CA ILE A 95 8.59 19.33 -13.86
C ILE A 95 9.78 20.13 -14.37
N GLY A 96 9.94 20.29 -15.70
CA GLY A 96 11.04 21.02 -16.33
C GLY A 96 12.42 20.37 -16.15
N SER A 97 12.45 19.07 -15.89
CA SER A 97 13.71 18.31 -15.74
C SER A 97 13.45 16.81 -15.92
N GLN A 98 14.51 16.03 -16.21
CA GLN A 98 14.39 14.58 -16.16
C GLN A 98 14.09 14.07 -14.75
N VAL A 99 13.41 12.93 -14.63
CA VAL A 99 13.29 12.22 -13.36
C VAL A 99 14.66 11.79 -12.87
N TYR A 100 14.92 11.95 -11.57
CA TYR A 100 16.23 11.69 -11.00
C TYR A 100 16.61 10.22 -11.03
N LYS A 101 15.69 9.33 -10.64
CA LYS A 101 15.94 7.88 -10.58
C LYS A 101 14.63 7.08 -10.59
N ILE A 102 14.68 5.89 -11.20
CA ILE A 102 13.61 4.89 -11.15
C ILE A 102 14.18 3.68 -10.42
N GLU A 103 13.44 3.18 -9.45
CA GLU A 103 13.78 2.01 -8.64
C GLU A 103 12.64 1.01 -8.71
N ARG A 104 12.90 -0.17 -9.28
CA ARG A 104 11.93 -1.27 -9.35
C ARG A 104 11.91 -2.08 -8.07
N ALA A 105 10.78 -2.68 -7.75
CA ALA A 105 10.71 -3.72 -6.74
C ALA A 105 11.45 -4.97 -7.25
N GLU A 106 12.27 -5.58 -6.37
CA GLU A 106 13.14 -6.72 -6.71
C GLU A 106 13.29 -7.62 -5.49
N ASP A 107 13.16 -8.93 -5.70
CA ASP A 107 13.21 -9.92 -4.61
C ASP A 107 14.56 -9.89 -3.89
N GLY A 108 14.52 -9.97 -2.56
CA GLY A 108 15.69 -9.89 -1.70
C GLY A 108 16.38 -8.51 -1.65
N VAL A 109 15.98 -7.54 -2.49
CA VAL A 109 16.56 -6.19 -2.56
C VAL A 109 15.62 -5.14 -2.00
N ARG A 110 14.40 -5.09 -2.53
CA ARG A 110 13.36 -4.15 -2.08
C ARG A 110 11.96 -4.62 -2.45
N SER A 111 11.03 -4.43 -1.56
CA SER A 111 9.62 -4.77 -1.75
C SER A 111 8.79 -3.65 -2.39
N ASP A 112 9.36 -2.46 -2.56
CA ASP A 112 8.68 -1.27 -3.09
C ASP A 112 9.29 -0.83 -4.42
N ALA A 113 8.46 -0.19 -5.26
CA ALA A 113 8.92 0.48 -6.47
C ALA A 113 8.81 2.00 -6.28
N ARG A 114 9.70 2.78 -6.94
CA ARG A 114 9.73 4.24 -6.79
C ARG A 114 10.14 4.96 -8.06
N ILE A 115 9.58 6.14 -8.22
CA ILE A 115 10.11 7.17 -9.13
C ILE A 115 10.57 8.33 -8.25
N ILE A 116 11.86 8.58 -8.18
CA ILE A 116 12.42 9.78 -7.54
C ILE A 116 12.40 10.88 -8.58
N VAL A 117 11.40 11.74 -8.48
CA VAL A 117 11.17 12.81 -9.46
C VAL A 117 12.16 13.93 -9.28
N LYS A 118 12.39 14.36 -8.05
CA LYS A 118 13.32 15.43 -7.70
C LYS A 118 14.16 14.99 -6.51
N ASN A 119 15.45 15.36 -6.51
CA ASN A 119 16.38 15.07 -5.42
C ASN A 119 17.31 16.24 -5.25
N ILE A 120 17.00 17.12 -4.31
CA ILE A 120 17.79 18.33 -4.06
C ILE A 120 18.64 18.18 -2.80
N ALA A 121 19.86 18.72 -2.86
CA ALA A 121 20.63 18.93 -1.65
C ALA A 121 19.95 20.04 -0.84
N ARG A 122 19.87 19.85 0.48
CA ARG A 122 19.38 20.88 1.38
C ARG A 122 20.30 22.10 1.33
N THR A 123 19.71 23.28 1.27
CA THR A 123 20.43 24.54 1.40
C THR A 123 20.12 25.18 2.76
N GLU A 124 20.75 26.31 3.06
CA GLU A 124 20.41 27.11 4.24
C GLU A 124 19.06 27.84 4.07
N ASN A 125 18.60 28.00 2.82
CA ASN A 125 17.32 28.64 2.51
C ASN A 125 16.20 27.60 2.34
N TRP A 126 15.66 27.16 3.45
CA TRP A 126 14.59 26.16 3.48
C TRP A 126 13.32 26.60 2.76
N ASP A 127 12.93 27.86 2.86
CA ASP A 127 11.71 28.36 2.24
C ASP A 127 11.78 28.23 0.72
N ARG A 128 12.94 28.52 0.13
CA ARG A 128 13.19 28.34 -1.31
C ARG A 128 13.14 26.86 -1.69
N ASP A 129 13.77 26.00 -0.90
CA ASP A 129 13.80 24.56 -1.14
C ASP A 129 12.39 23.98 -1.07
N ILE A 130 11.60 24.37 -0.05
CA ILE A 130 10.22 23.96 0.15
C ILE A 130 9.32 24.44 -1.00
N GLN A 131 9.43 25.69 -1.42
CA GLN A 131 8.66 26.21 -2.55
C GLN A 131 8.95 25.47 -3.86
N LEU A 132 10.23 25.13 -4.12
CA LEU A 132 10.61 24.33 -5.29
C LEU A 132 10.01 22.93 -5.25
N LEU A 133 10.08 22.28 -4.10
CA LEU A 133 9.50 20.94 -3.89
C LEU A 133 7.97 20.97 -3.98
N GLY A 134 7.34 21.96 -3.37
CA GLY A 134 5.90 22.15 -3.41
C GLY A 134 5.39 22.39 -4.83
N LYS A 135 6.04 23.25 -5.60
CA LYS A 135 5.75 23.45 -7.02
C LYS A 135 5.83 22.15 -7.81
N THR A 136 6.90 21.38 -7.60
CA THR A 136 7.11 20.09 -8.26
C THR A 136 5.99 19.11 -7.89
N MET A 137 5.68 18.99 -6.60
CA MET A 137 4.64 18.10 -6.11
C MET A 137 3.25 18.47 -6.64
N ASN A 138 2.88 19.75 -6.62
CA ASN A 138 1.60 20.22 -7.12
C ASN A 138 1.46 19.95 -8.63
N SER A 139 2.54 20.10 -9.39
CA SER A 139 2.53 19.79 -10.82
C SER A 139 2.31 18.30 -11.07
N ILE A 140 2.98 17.43 -10.29
CA ILE A 140 2.81 15.97 -10.35
C ILE A 140 1.37 15.60 -9.95
N LYS A 141 0.88 16.15 -8.83
CA LYS A 141 -0.47 15.90 -8.32
C LYS A 141 -1.52 16.24 -9.37
N ALA A 142 -1.49 17.43 -9.90
CA ALA A 142 -2.46 17.89 -10.91
C ALA A 142 -2.46 17.03 -12.18
N TYR A 143 -1.29 16.56 -12.61
CA TYR A 143 -1.16 15.76 -13.82
C TYR A 143 -1.45 14.27 -13.61
N LEU A 144 -0.91 13.69 -12.54
CA LEU A 144 -0.83 12.24 -12.37
C LEU A 144 -2.03 11.66 -11.60
N LEU A 145 -2.61 12.37 -10.62
CA LEU A 145 -3.73 11.81 -9.84
C LEU A 145 -4.92 11.38 -10.72
N PRO A 146 -5.38 12.18 -11.71
CA PRO A 146 -6.46 11.74 -12.58
C PRO A 146 -6.12 10.51 -13.43
N LYS A 147 -4.83 10.23 -13.63
CA LYS A 147 -4.37 9.06 -14.37
C LYS A 147 -4.22 7.85 -13.45
N ILE A 148 -3.73 8.05 -12.23
CA ILE A 148 -3.65 6.98 -11.22
C ILE A 148 -5.04 6.40 -10.96
N SER A 149 -6.07 7.22 -10.84
CA SER A 149 -7.44 6.75 -10.59
C SER A 149 -8.01 5.85 -11.71
N THR A 150 -7.40 5.89 -12.90
CA THR A 150 -7.78 5.04 -14.04
C THR A 150 -6.86 3.83 -14.25
N MET A 151 -5.79 3.71 -13.47
CA MET A 151 -4.87 2.58 -13.60
C MET A 151 -5.52 1.30 -13.09
N VAL A 152 -5.25 0.22 -13.80
CA VAL A 152 -5.81 -1.10 -13.51
C VAL A 152 -4.70 -2.02 -13.04
N ASP A 153 -4.95 -2.78 -12.00
CA ASP A 153 -4.06 -3.86 -11.60
C ASP A 153 -4.14 -4.98 -12.63
N LEU A 154 -3.13 -5.04 -13.49
CA LEU A 154 -3.00 -6.04 -14.56
C LEU A 154 -2.24 -7.30 -14.11
N SER A 155 -1.74 -7.34 -12.86
CA SER A 155 -1.07 -8.53 -12.34
C SER A 155 -2.07 -9.66 -12.14
N ARG A 156 -1.65 -10.89 -12.40
CA ARG A 156 -2.41 -12.07 -12.02
C ARG A 156 -2.58 -12.10 -10.51
N CYS A 157 -3.75 -12.47 -10.09
CA CYS A 157 -4.10 -12.45 -8.68
C CYS A 157 -4.98 -13.65 -8.33
N TYR A 158 -4.86 -14.12 -7.11
CA TYR A 158 -5.69 -15.22 -6.61
C TYR A 158 -6.72 -14.69 -5.63
N TYR A 159 -7.96 -15.12 -5.77
CA TYR A 159 -8.90 -15.13 -4.66
C TYR A 159 -8.70 -16.43 -3.89
N TYR A 160 -8.39 -16.33 -2.62
CA TYR A 160 -8.10 -17.49 -1.77
C TYR A 160 -9.14 -17.63 -0.66
N VAL A 161 -9.38 -18.86 -0.22
CA VAL A 161 -10.22 -19.20 0.93
C VAL A 161 -9.43 -20.05 1.91
N ILE A 162 -9.38 -19.60 3.14
CA ILE A 162 -8.79 -20.32 4.28
C ILE A 162 -9.91 -20.72 5.23
N SER A 163 -9.97 -22.00 5.62
CA SER A 163 -10.76 -22.42 6.74
C SER A 163 -10.07 -22.08 8.06
N ILE A 164 -10.86 -21.69 9.04
CA ILE A 164 -10.41 -21.41 10.40
C ILE A 164 -11.26 -22.25 11.32
N SER A 165 -10.68 -23.27 11.94
CA SER A 165 -11.34 -24.15 12.89
C SER A 165 -10.67 -24.08 14.25
N GLU A 166 -11.45 -24.13 15.31
CA GLU A 166 -10.97 -24.29 16.67
C GLU A 166 -11.03 -25.77 17.05
N SER A 167 -9.98 -26.27 17.64
CA SER A 167 -9.93 -27.68 18.10
C SER A 167 -11.04 -27.92 19.15
N GLY A 168 -12.09 -28.65 18.75
CA GLY A 168 -13.27 -28.91 19.60
C GLY A 168 -14.43 -27.91 19.46
N GLY A 169 -14.36 -26.95 18.51
CA GLY A 169 -15.40 -25.95 18.25
C GLY A 169 -16.46 -26.38 17.22
N ASN A 170 -17.49 -25.56 17.07
CA ASN A 170 -18.47 -25.64 15.97
C ASN A 170 -17.75 -25.37 14.66
N GLY A 171 -18.11 -26.02 13.58
CA GLY A 171 -17.57 -26.07 12.24
C GLY A 171 -16.67 -24.90 11.75
N PRO A 172 -15.99 -25.01 10.62
CA PRO A 172 -15.03 -24.01 10.20
C PRO A 172 -15.72 -22.68 9.87
N ASN A 173 -15.09 -21.59 10.28
CA ASN A 173 -15.30 -20.28 9.66
C ASN A 173 -14.32 -20.12 8.51
N TYR A 174 -14.59 -19.19 7.60
CA TYR A 174 -13.75 -18.98 6.45
C TYR A 174 -13.21 -17.56 6.43
N LYS A 175 -11.93 -17.43 6.10
CA LYS A 175 -11.34 -16.16 5.73
C LYS A 175 -10.99 -16.21 4.26
N ALA A 176 -11.39 -15.19 3.54
CA ALA A 176 -11.08 -15.08 2.14
C ALA A 176 -10.47 -13.70 1.82
N GLY A 177 -9.90 -13.56 0.65
CA GLY A 177 -9.32 -12.33 0.18
C GLY A 177 -8.53 -12.51 -1.10
N ILE A 178 -7.91 -11.45 -1.55
CA ILE A 178 -7.08 -11.44 -2.75
C ILE A 178 -5.59 -11.38 -2.39
N THR A 179 -4.76 -12.07 -3.18
CA THR A 179 -3.31 -12.06 -3.02
C THR A 179 -2.62 -12.59 -4.28
N ILE A 180 -1.39 -12.18 -4.51
CA ILE A 180 -0.52 -12.78 -5.54
C ILE A 180 0.19 -14.04 -5.03
N ASN A 181 0.20 -14.28 -3.73
CA ASN A 181 0.89 -15.42 -3.09
C ASN A 181 0.01 -16.01 -1.97
N PRO A 182 -0.91 -16.95 -2.29
CA PRO A 182 -1.80 -17.56 -1.30
C PRO A 182 -1.06 -18.28 -0.16
N GLU A 183 0.00 -19.01 -0.47
CA GLU A 183 0.79 -19.76 0.51
C GLU A 183 1.53 -18.84 1.48
N GLY A 184 2.09 -17.74 0.97
CA GLY A 184 2.72 -16.70 1.80
C GLY A 184 1.69 -15.99 2.68
N ARG A 185 0.48 -15.78 2.15
CA ARG A 185 -0.62 -15.17 2.90
C ARG A 185 -1.10 -16.08 4.04
N LEU A 186 -1.21 -17.39 3.78
CA LEU A 186 -1.52 -18.39 4.81
C LEU A 186 -0.50 -18.35 5.94
N LYS A 187 0.81 -18.37 5.63
CA LYS A 187 1.88 -18.24 6.64
C LYS A 187 1.76 -16.96 7.46
N SER A 188 1.42 -15.84 6.82
CA SER A 188 1.20 -14.56 7.51
C SER A 188 0.00 -14.63 8.47
N HIS A 189 -1.06 -15.33 8.10
CA HIS A 189 -2.19 -15.57 9.00
C HIS A 189 -1.80 -16.44 10.18
N TYR A 190 -1.08 -17.53 9.98
CA TYR A 190 -0.55 -18.36 11.07
C TYR A 190 0.25 -17.54 12.08
N SER A 191 1.16 -16.68 11.59
CA SER A 191 1.95 -15.81 12.46
C SER A 191 1.11 -14.86 13.29
N LYS A 192 0.04 -14.29 12.70
CA LYS A 192 -0.87 -13.37 13.41
C LYS A 192 -1.75 -14.10 14.42
N PHE A 193 -2.26 -15.27 14.08
CA PHE A 193 -3.11 -16.07 14.96
C PHE A 193 -2.30 -16.74 16.09
N GLY A 194 -1.10 -17.23 15.80
CA GLY A 194 -0.23 -17.90 16.78
C GLY A 194 0.31 -16.96 17.89
N ASN A 195 0.32 -15.66 17.66
CA ASN A 195 0.75 -14.66 18.66
C ASN A 195 -0.35 -14.20 19.62
N HIS A 196 -1.59 -14.67 19.47
CA HIS A 196 -2.67 -14.39 20.41
C HIS A 196 -2.70 -15.47 21.49
N GLU A 197 -2.57 -15.10 22.77
CA GLU A 197 -2.57 -16.03 23.93
C GLU A 197 -3.80 -16.97 23.99
N LYS A 198 -4.89 -16.65 23.28
CA LYS A 198 -6.10 -17.47 23.17
C LYS A 198 -6.15 -18.37 21.93
N SER A 199 -5.14 -18.37 21.07
CA SER A 199 -5.21 -18.97 19.73
C SER A 199 -4.36 -20.22 19.53
N SER A 200 -3.88 -20.84 20.60
CA SER A 200 -3.06 -22.08 20.52
C SER A 200 -3.77 -23.29 19.91
N ASN A 201 -5.09 -23.21 19.74
CA ASN A 201 -5.92 -24.32 19.25
C ASN A 201 -6.56 -24.06 17.86
N TRP A 202 -6.14 -23.00 17.17
CA TRP A 202 -6.67 -22.71 15.85
C TRP A 202 -5.91 -23.44 14.75
N VAL A 203 -6.65 -24.10 13.86
CA VAL A 203 -6.14 -24.72 12.65
C VAL A 203 -6.57 -23.88 11.45
N LEU A 204 -5.61 -23.45 10.65
CA LEU A 204 -5.83 -22.72 9.41
C LEU A 204 -5.44 -23.61 8.24
N GLU A 205 -6.30 -23.74 7.26
CA GLU A 205 -6.03 -24.52 6.07
C GLU A 205 -6.44 -23.75 4.82
N LEU A 206 -5.55 -23.70 3.82
CA LEU A 206 -5.90 -23.15 2.51
C LEU A 206 -6.80 -24.17 1.79
N ILE A 207 -8.09 -23.85 1.73
CA ILE A 207 -9.10 -24.74 1.14
C ILE A 207 -9.07 -24.66 -0.37
N GLU A 208 -9.03 -23.44 -0.87
CA GLU A 208 -9.11 -23.20 -2.30
C GLU A 208 -8.47 -21.90 -2.70
N LYS A 209 -7.99 -21.84 -3.94
CA LYS A 209 -7.55 -20.63 -4.62
C LYS A 209 -8.00 -20.65 -6.08
N VAL A 210 -8.47 -19.51 -6.55
CA VAL A 210 -8.87 -19.30 -7.95
C VAL A 210 -8.00 -18.18 -8.52
N GLU A 211 -7.38 -18.44 -9.67
CA GLU A 211 -6.56 -17.45 -10.36
C GLU A 211 -7.43 -16.54 -11.21
N PHE A 212 -7.30 -15.24 -11.03
CA PHE A 212 -7.89 -14.22 -11.86
C PHE A 212 -6.82 -13.60 -12.78
N GLU A 213 -7.19 -13.29 -14.00
CA GLU A 213 -6.29 -12.68 -14.98
C GLU A 213 -5.77 -11.30 -14.57
N SER A 214 -6.42 -10.63 -13.63
CA SER A 214 -5.98 -9.35 -13.08
C SER A 214 -6.45 -9.14 -11.63
N GLY A 215 -5.69 -8.35 -10.88
CA GLY A 215 -6.08 -7.92 -9.54
C GLY A 215 -7.39 -7.12 -9.53
N ALA A 216 -7.69 -6.40 -10.62
CA ALA A 216 -8.96 -5.69 -10.76
C ALA A 216 -10.16 -6.66 -10.83
N ALA A 217 -10.05 -7.74 -11.61
CA ALA A 217 -11.08 -8.77 -11.71
C ALA A 217 -11.28 -9.47 -10.36
N ALA A 218 -10.19 -9.85 -9.70
CA ALA A 218 -10.23 -10.45 -8.37
C ALA A 218 -10.88 -9.49 -7.33
N GLY A 219 -10.50 -8.21 -7.35
CA GLY A 219 -11.05 -7.19 -6.46
C GLY A 219 -12.55 -6.96 -6.67
N PHE A 220 -13.00 -6.94 -7.93
CA PHE A 220 -14.43 -6.84 -8.24
C PHE A 220 -15.21 -8.04 -7.68
N PHE A 221 -14.67 -9.24 -7.84
CA PHE A 221 -15.26 -10.46 -7.30
C PHE A 221 -15.33 -10.43 -5.76
N GLU A 222 -14.24 -10.06 -5.09
CA GLU A 222 -14.17 -9.90 -3.64
C GLU A 222 -15.22 -8.90 -3.13
N GLN A 223 -15.30 -7.70 -3.73
CA GLN A 223 -16.24 -6.66 -3.34
C GLN A 223 -17.69 -7.10 -3.51
N ARG A 224 -17.98 -7.94 -4.51
CA ARG A 224 -19.31 -8.53 -4.69
C ARG A 224 -19.65 -9.48 -3.55
N LEU A 225 -18.73 -10.35 -3.13
CA LEU A 225 -18.91 -11.25 -1.97
C LEU A 225 -19.05 -10.47 -0.66
N LEU A 226 -18.25 -9.44 -0.44
CA LEU A 226 -18.31 -8.61 0.76
C LEU A 226 -19.64 -7.87 0.94
N LYS A 227 -20.43 -7.70 -0.12
CA LYS A 227 -21.78 -7.12 -0.06
C LYS A 227 -22.85 -8.13 0.37
N VAL A 228 -22.57 -9.44 0.35
CA VAL A 228 -23.52 -10.49 0.73
C VAL A 228 -23.54 -10.62 2.24
N ARG A 229 -24.56 -10.03 2.89
CA ARG A 229 -24.67 -10.01 4.36
C ARG A 229 -24.92 -11.38 4.97
N SER A 230 -25.62 -12.28 4.27
CA SER A 230 -26.02 -13.61 4.78
C SER A 230 -24.86 -14.53 5.07
N ILE A 231 -23.74 -14.40 4.35
CA ILE A 231 -22.56 -15.26 4.50
C ILE A 231 -21.44 -14.60 5.32
N ARG A 232 -21.62 -13.33 5.73
CA ARG A 232 -20.59 -12.60 6.50
C ARG A 232 -20.71 -12.86 7.99
N TYR A 233 -19.58 -13.15 8.60
CA TYR A 233 -19.49 -13.25 10.06
C TYR A 233 -19.37 -11.85 10.69
N GLN A 234 -20.12 -11.60 11.77
CA GLN A 234 -19.95 -10.39 12.56
C GLN A 234 -18.74 -10.56 13.47
N LYS A 235 -17.71 -9.75 13.24
CA LYS A 235 -16.46 -9.58 14.00
C LYS A 235 -16.17 -10.58 15.13
N ILE A 236 -15.22 -11.46 14.90
CA ILE A 236 -14.39 -12.01 15.98
C ILE A 236 -13.37 -10.92 16.36
N HIS A 237 -13.24 -10.61 17.65
CA HIS A 237 -12.30 -9.62 18.15
C HIS A 237 -10.90 -9.82 17.54
N GLY A 238 -10.38 -8.80 16.83
CA GLY A 238 -9.04 -8.79 16.25
C GLY A 238 -8.90 -9.33 14.82
N LEU A 239 -9.95 -9.91 14.24
CA LEU A 239 -9.93 -10.37 12.85
C LEU A 239 -10.55 -9.34 11.91
N SER A 240 -10.02 -9.30 10.68
CA SER A 240 -10.46 -8.37 9.64
C SER A 240 -11.90 -8.64 9.17
N ASN A 241 -12.48 -7.69 8.46
CA ASN A 241 -13.85 -7.71 7.95
C ASN A 241 -14.15 -8.80 6.87
N GLU A 242 -13.20 -9.67 6.57
CA GLU A 242 -13.23 -10.67 5.48
C GLU A 242 -13.48 -12.09 6.02
N LEU A 243 -14.33 -12.22 7.04
CA LEU A 243 -14.74 -13.51 7.59
C LEU A 243 -16.13 -13.89 7.09
N PHE A 244 -16.28 -15.18 6.80
CA PHE A 244 -17.49 -15.78 6.26
C PHE A 244 -17.92 -16.98 7.09
N LEU A 245 -19.24 -17.19 7.17
CA LEU A 245 -19.87 -18.35 7.87
C LEU A 245 -19.85 -19.60 7.00
N GLU A 246 -19.83 -19.42 5.67
CA GLU A 246 -19.78 -20.49 4.68
C GLU A 246 -18.69 -20.19 3.64
N ASN A 247 -18.27 -21.21 2.91
CA ASN A 247 -17.23 -21.04 1.88
C ASN A 247 -17.72 -20.07 0.79
N PRO A 248 -17.10 -18.87 0.65
CA PRO A 248 -17.58 -17.87 -0.30
C PRO A 248 -17.47 -18.29 -1.77
N LEU A 249 -16.55 -19.21 -2.12
CA LEU A 249 -16.46 -19.75 -3.48
C LEU A 249 -17.58 -20.74 -3.78
N GLU A 250 -17.95 -21.61 -2.82
CA GLU A 250 -19.10 -22.49 -2.95
C GLU A 250 -20.39 -21.67 -3.10
N PHE A 251 -20.58 -20.67 -2.24
CA PHE A 251 -21.71 -19.74 -2.36
C PHE A 251 -21.78 -19.07 -3.74
N ALA A 252 -20.63 -18.60 -4.28
CA ALA A 252 -20.60 -17.97 -5.59
C ALA A 252 -20.98 -18.95 -6.71
N ARG A 253 -20.55 -20.22 -6.62
CA ARG A 253 -20.95 -21.28 -7.56
C ARG A 253 -22.44 -21.57 -7.53
N GLU A 254 -23.02 -21.67 -6.33
CA GLU A 254 -24.46 -21.87 -6.17
C GLU A 254 -25.30 -20.72 -6.74
N LYS A 255 -24.72 -19.54 -6.87
CA LYS A 255 -25.36 -18.34 -7.47
C LYS A 255 -25.00 -18.16 -8.94
N ASP A 256 -24.38 -19.14 -9.57
CA ASP A 256 -23.90 -19.07 -10.96
C ASP A 256 -23.04 -17.83 -11.27
N TRP A 257 -22.25 -17.40 -10.28
CA TRP A 257 -21.31 -16.31 -10.51
C TRP A 257 -20.12 -16.82 -11.30
N TYR A 258 -19.69 -16.00 -12.26
CA TYR A 258 -18.48 -16.31 -13.02
C TYR A 258 -17.27 -16.41 -12.07
N ILE A 259 -16.64 -17.56 -12.07
CA ILE A 259 -15.36 -17.86 -11.43
C ILE A 259 -14.45 -18.37 -12.54
N PRO A 260 -13.25 -17.74 -12.77
CA PRO A 260 -12.34 -18.15 -13.84
C PRO A 260 -11.95 -19.62 -13.83
#